data_94e04ed9dff853ab6f4f3113c078d036
#
_entry.id   94e04ed9dff853ab6f4f3113c078d036
#
_cell.length_a   1.000
_cell.length_b   1.000
_cell.length_c   1.000
_cell.angle_alpha   90.00
_cell.angle_beta   90.00
_cell.angle_gamma   90.00
#
_symmetry.space_group_name_H-M   'P 1'
#
loop_
_entity.id
_entity.type
_entity.pdbx_description
1 polymer ?
#
loop_
_entity_poly.entity_id
_entity_poly.type
_entity_poly.pdbx_seq_one_letter_code
_entity_poly.pdbx_strand_id
1 'polypeptide(L)'
;MEQISWDLGLEFYFTNSIQQEYKLTGFIDAGGTYHETEFYKAFKNGGIFFLDEIDASIPEVLVLLNAAIANRYFEFPTGRIEAHKNFRVVAAGNTVGSGADELYTGRLVLDQATLDRFVIIDFDYDRNIEMHISNNNKELVDFIEDLRKQAKTNGIRATFSYRCITMVTKLEKAKLPLEQILKIAVFKGMTADTINCFASNNSNKYGYSLTQIKRAA
;
A
#
# COMPACT_ATOMS: atom_id res chain seq x y z
N MET A 1 5.86 5.47 6.92
CA MET A 1 7.13 4.91 7.47
C MET A 1 8.21 5.98 7.59
N GLU A 2 8.36 6.87 6.61
CA GLU A 2 9.33 7.98 6.65
C GLU A 2 9.20 8.86 7.91
N GLN A 3 7.97 9.27 8.27
CA GLN A 3 7.72 10.02 9.51
C GLN A 3 8.21 9.28 10.77
N ILE A 4 7.96 7.98 10.82
CA ILE A 4 8.40 7.14 11.95
C ILE A 4 9.92 7.06 12.01
N SER A 5 10.61 7.01 10.86
CA SER A 5 12.08 7.00 10.85
C SER A 5 12.65 8.27 11.40
N TRP A 6 12.08 9.43 11.08
CA TRP A 6 12.47 10.74 11.63
C TRP A 6 12.26 10.81 13.13
N ASP A 7 11.10 10.36 13.63
CA ASP A 7 10.79 10.34 15.06
C ASP A 7 11.76 9.44 15.87
N LEU A 8 12.28 8.38 15.20
CA LEU A 8 13.28 7.47 15.78
C LEU A 8 14.73 7.93 15.58
N GLY A 9 14.96 9.01 14.84
CA GLY A 9 16.31 9.48 14.48
C GLY A 9 17.07 8.49 13.59
N LEU A 10 16.35 7.77 12.72
CA LEU A 10 16.91 6.77 11.80
C LEU A 10 16.79 7.25 10.36
N GLU A 11 17.78 6.94 9.52
CA GLU A 11 17.71 7.15 8.10
C GLU A 11 16.62 6.26 7.47
N PHE A 12 15.98 6.75 6.40
CA PHE A 12 14.91 6.07 5.68
C PHE A 12 15.35 5.68 4.27
N TYR A 13 15.24 4.41 3.95
CA TYR A 13 15.60 3.83 2.66
C TYR A 13 14.39 3.11 2.10
N PHE A 14 13.98 3.50 0.90
CA PHE A 14 12.74 3.05 0.28
C PHE A 14 13.00 2.26 -1.00
N THR A 15 12.28 1.14 -1.16
CA THR A 15 12.23 0.39 -2.41
C THR A 15 10.83 -0.18 -2.60
N ASN A 16 10.36 -0.23 -3.85
CA ASN A 16 9.18 -0.99 -4.22
C ASN A 16 9.51 -2.47 -4.38
N SER A 17 8.51 -3.26 -4.81
CA SER A 17 8.67 -4.68 -5.11
C SER A 17 9.95 -4.98 -5.92
N ILE A 18 10.62 -6.05 -5.53
CA ILE A 18 11.92 -6.44 -6.12
C ILE A 18 11.70 -7.57 -7.11
N GLN A 19 12.00 -7.29 -8.38
CA GLN A 19 11.80 -8.23 -9.49
C GLN A 19 13.10 -8.90 -9.96
N GLN A 20 14.24 -8.43 -9.47
CA GLN A 20 15.56 -8.90 -9.90
C GLN A 20 16.56 -8.75 -8.77
N GLU A 21 17.49 -9.70 -8.64
CA GLU A 21 18.46 -9.77 -7.57
C GLU A 21 19.30 -8.48 -7.43
N TYR A 22 19.78 -7.92 -8.55
CA TYR A 22 20.63 -6.72 -8.51
C TYR A 22 19.90 -5.48 -7.96
N LYS A 23 18.56 -5.47 -7.95
CA LYS A 23 17.77 -4.41 -7.31
C LYS A 23 17.84 -4.48 -5.78
N LEU A 24 18.20 -5.64 -5.25
CA LEU A 24 18.49 -5.84 -3.83
C LEU A 24 19.98 -5.67 -3.55
N THR A 25 20.83 -6.40 -4.26
CA THR A 25 22.25 -6.55 -3.94
C THR A 25 23.15 -5.47 -4.56
N GLY A 26 22.67 -4.70 -5.53
CA GLY A 26 23.52 -3.86 -6.37
C GLY A 26 24.27 -4.65 -7.41
N PHE A 27 25.11 -3.98 -8.20
CA PHE A 27 25.92 -4.60 -9.24
C PHE A 27 27.19 -3.79 -9.49
N ILE A 28 28.20 -4.44 -10.06
CA ILE A 28 29.41 -3.79 -10.56
C ILE A 28 29.27 -3.64 -12.08
N ASP A 29 29.43 -2.41 -12.60
CA ASP A 29 29.37 -2.14 -14.03
C ASP A 29 30.64 -2.56 -14.77
N ALA A 30 30.64 -2.44 -16.09
CA ALA A 30 31.78 -2.78 -16.94
C ALA A 30 33.05 -1.91 -16.67
N GLY A 31 32.90 -0.76 -16.04
CA GLY A 31 33.98 0.11 -15.59
C GLY A 31 34.53 -0.25 -14.21
N GLY A 32 33.96 -1.27 -13.53
CA GLY A 32 34.36 -1.68 -12.20
C GLY A 32 33.72 -0.87 -11.07
N THR A 33 32.77 -0.01 -11.38
CA THR A 33 32.06 0.81 -10.37
C THR A 33 30.90 0.05 -9.78
N TYR A 34 30.82 -0.03 -8.45
CA TYR A 34 29.68 -0.61 -7.75
C TYR A 34 28.55 0.38 -7.62
N HIS A 35 27.36 -0.04 -8.02
CA HIS A 35 26.11 0.70 -7.90
C HIS A 35 25.33 0.22 -6.66
N GLU A 36 25.36 1.02 -5.61
CA GLU A 36 24.72 0.73 -4.34
C GLU A 36 23.18 0.80 -4.45
N THR A 37 22.49 -0.10 -3.75
CA THR A 37 21.03 -0.06 -3.57
C THR A 37 20.64 0.57 -2.24
N GLU A 38 19.37 0.90 -2.08
CA GLU A 38 18.83 1.36 -0.80
C GLU A 38 18.95 0.28 0.29
N PHE A 39 18.82 -1.01 -0.09
CA PHE A 39 19.06 -2.11 0.82
C PHE A 39 20.51 -2.16 1.31
N TYR A 40 21.48 -2.05 0.38
CA TYR A 40 22.90 -2.02 0.74
C TYR A 40 23.22 -0.88 1.70
N LYS A 41 22.75 0.32 1.40
CA LYS A 41 22.96 1.52 2.25
C LYS A 41 22.39 1.33 3.65
N ALA A 42 21.12 0.88 3.72
CA ALA A 42 20.47 0.61 5.00
C ALA A 42 21.20 -0.47 5.81
N PHE A 43 21.60 -1.55 5.13
CA PHE A 43 22.28 -2.68 5.75
C PHE A 43 23.62 -2.27 6.36
N LYS A 44 24.42 -1.55 5.61
CA LYS A 44 25.77 -1.10 5.98
C LYS A 44 25.76 0.04 7.00
N ASN A 45 24.90 1.06 6.80
CA ASN A 45 24.95 2.31 7.56
C ASN A 45 23.92 2.33 8.70
N GLY A 46 22.95 1.42 8.72
CA GLY A 46 21.81 1.45 9.63
C GLY A 46 20.66 2.29 9.09
N GLY A 47 19.52 2.19 9.73
CA GLY A 47 18.29 2.85 9.34
C GLY A 47 17.15 1.87 9.05
N ILE A 48 16.05 2.39 8.57
CA ILE A 48 14.87 1.61 8.18
C ILE A 48 14.90 1.36 6.67
N PHE A 49 15.06 0.11 6.27
CA PHE A 49 14.80 -0.34 4.92
C PHE A 49 13.32 -0.69 4.79
N PHE A 50 12.59 0.11 4.01
CA PHE A 50 11.17 -0.09 3.76
C PHE A 50 10.96 -0.67 2.37
N LEU A 51 10.46 -1.92 2.33
CA LEU A 51 10.08 -2.63 1.12
C LEU A 51 8.56 -2.53 0.93
N ASP A 52 8.12 -1.67 0.02
CA ASP A 52 6.71 -1.57 -0.33
C ASP A 52 6.31 -2.66 -1.33
N GLU A 53 5.08 -3.11 -1.26
CA GLU A 53 4.54 -4.17 -2.12
C GLU A 53 5.39 -5.46 -2.10
N ILE A 54 5.79 -5.91 -0.90
CA ILE A 54 6.58 -7.14 -0.74
C ILE A 54 5.95 -8.34 -1.43
N ASP A 55 4.61 -8.42 -1.41
CA ASP A 55 3.80 -9.47 -2.03
C ASP A 55 3.77 -9.42 -3.58
N ALA A 56 4.34 -8.38 -4.17
CA ALA A 56 4.61 -8.29 -5.60
C ALA A 56 6.07 -8.58 -5.96
N SER A 57 6.94 -8.82 -4.97
CA SER A 57 8.35 -9.19 -5.19
C SER A 57 8.49 -10.65 -5.58
N ILE A 58 9.51 -10.98 -6.38
CA ILE A 58 9.80 -12.37 -6.74
C ILE A 58 10.26 -13.14 -5.50
N PRO A 59 9.60 -14.28 -5.15
CA PRO A 59 9.92 -15.03 -3.92
C PRO A 59 11.38 -15.47 -3.82
N GLU A 60 12.02 -15.83 -4.93
CA GLU A 60 13.41 -16.25 -4.98
C GLU A 60 14.37 -15.12 -4.54
N VAL A 61 14.05 -13.89 -4.85
CA VAL A 61 14.85 -12.72 -4.39
C VAL A 61 14.62 -12.45 -2.92
N LEU A 62 13.41 -12.69 -2.41
CA LEU A 62 13.12 -12.54 -0.98
C LEU A 62 13.88 -13.55 -0.11
N VAL A 63 14.27 -14.70 -0.65
CA VAL A 63 15.15 -15.66 0.07
C VAL A 63 16.49 -15.02 0.42
N LEU A 64 17.04 -14.17 -0.46
CA LEU A 64 18.29 -13.43 -0.18
C LEU A 64 18.08 -12.42 0.96
N LEU A 65 16.98 -11.70 0.95
CA LEU A 65 16.62 -10.79 2.03
C LEU A 65 16.45 -11.55 3.36
N ASN A 66 15.79 -12.71 3.32
CA ASN A 66 15.59 -13.57 4.48
C ASN A 66 16.92 -14.03 5.09
N ALA A 67 17.90 -14.41 4.24
CA ALA A 67 19.23 -14.80 4.69
C ALA A 67 19.97 -13.63 5.35
N ALA A 68 19.89 -12.44 4.76
CA ALA A 68 20.51 -11.24 5.30
C ALA A 68 19.93 -10.84 6.67
N ILE A 69 18.60 -10.92 6.83
CA ILE A 69 17.91 -10.61 8.09
C ILE A 69 18.32 -11.62 9.18
N ALA A 70 18.32 -12.91 8.85
CA ALA A 70 18.61 -13.99 9.82
C ALA A 70 20.06 -14.00 10.27
N ASN A 71 20.98 -13.89 9.33
CA ASN A 71 22.41 -14.05 9.58
C ASN A 71 23.09 -12.77 10.07
N ARG A 72 22.46 -11.62 9.86
CA ARG A 72 23.05 -10.30 10.17
C ARG A 72 24.34 -10.01 9.40
N TYR A 73 24.60 -10.72 8.30
CA TYR A 73 25.62 -10.43 7.28
C TYR A 73 25.12 -10.84 5.91
N PHE A 74 25.68 -10.26 4.88
CA PHE A 74 25.34 -10.59 3.51
C PHE A 74 26.53 -10.41 2.57
N GLU A 75 26.64 -11.28 1.55
CA GLU A 75 27.67 -11.21 0.52
C GLU A 75 27.17 -10.34 -0.63
N PHE A 76 27.62 -9.10 -0.65
CA PHE A 76 27.37 -8.16 -1.75
C PHE A 76 28.46 -8.33 -2.84
N PRO A 77 28.26 -7.80 -4.05
CA PRO A 77 29.30 -7.80 -5.08
C PRO A 77 30.64 -7.18 -4.62
N THR A 78 30.61 -6.34 -3.61
CA THR A 78 31.79 -5.71 -2.99
C THR A 78 32.42 -6.54 -1.86
N GLY A 79 31.85 -7.72 -1.56
CA GLY A 79 32.25 -8.60 -0.47
C GLY A 79 31.28 -8.61 0.70
N ARG A 80 31.66 -9.31 1.75
CA ARG A 80 30.86 -9.50 2.94
C ARG A 80 30.69 -8.21 3.74
N ILE A 81 29.45 -7.89 4.06
CA ILE A 81 29.06 -6.76 4.91
C ILE A 81 28.26 -7.30 6.10
N GLU A 82 28.64 -6.87 7.31
CA GLU A 82 27.87 -7.10 8.52
C GLU A 82 26.75 -6.04 8.64
N ALA A 83 25.57 -6.48 9.07
CA ALA A 83 24.44 -5.58 9.26
C ALA A 83 24.72 -4.60 10.41
N HIS A 84 24.54 -3.31 10.13
CA HIS A 84 24.62 -2.30 11.17
C HIS A 84 23.62 -2.59 12.31
N LYS A 85 23.98 -2.28 13.56
CA LYS A 85 23.12 -2.55 14.73
C LYS A 85 21.74 -1.91 14.66
N ASN A 86 21.64 -0.75 14.00
CA ASN A 86 20.40 -0.01 13.80
C ASN A 86 19.67 -0.36 12.48
N PHE A 87 20.14 -1.35 11.74
CA PHE A 87 19.42 -1.84 10.55
C PHE A 87 18.09 -2.48 10.95
N ARG A 88 17.02 -2.01 10.35
CA ARG A 88 15.65 -2.52 10.51
C ARG A 88 15.01 -2.71 9.16
N VAL A 89 14.25 -3.79 9.01
CA VAL A 89 13.45 -4.04 7.80
C VAL A 89 11.99 -3.90 8.17
N VAL A 90 11.27 -3.14 7.36
CA VAL A 90 9.82 -3.02 7.40
C VAL A 90 9.29 -3.28 5.99
N ALA A 91 8.22 -4.01 5.88
CA ALA A 91 7.59 -4.27 4.60
C ALA A 91 6.11 -3.92 4.65
N ALA A 92 5.54 -3.59 3.49
CA ALA A 92 4.10 -3.45 3.31
C ALA A 92 3.64 -4.35 2.16
N GLY A 93 2.45 -4.92 2.29
CA GLY A 93 1.80 -5.73 1.27
C GLY A 93 0.29 -5.54 1.34
N ASN A 94 -0.39 -5.83 0.23
CA ASN A 94 -1.84 -5.76 0.17
C ASN A 94 -2.50 -7.11 0.50
N THR A 95 -1.72 -8.19 0.41
CA THR A 95 -2.12 -9.55 0.81
C THR A 95 -1.13 -10.03 1.86
N VAL A 96 -1.58 -10.85 2.81
CA VAL A 96 -0.69 -11.43 3.83
C VAL A 96 0.05 -12.64 3.23
N GLY A 97 0.65 -12.45 2.04
CA GLY A 97 1.39 -13.50 1.36
C GLY A 97 0.54 -14.63 0.76
N SER A 98 -0.77 -14.47 0.72
CA SER A 98 -1.70 -15.46 0.14
C SER A 98 -1.65 -15.54 -1.39
N GLY A 99 -0.94 -14.60 -2.02
CA GLY A 99 -0.87 -14.46 -3.47
C GLY A 99 -2.01 -13.63 -4.03
N ALA A 100 -2.18 -13.72 -5.36
CA ALA A 100 -3.21 -12.97 -6.07
C ALA A 100 -4.62 -13.31 -5.56
N ASP A 101 -5.41 -12.27 -5.40
CA ASP A 101 -6.84 -12.35 -5.13
C ASP A 101 -7.63 -11.54 -6.17
N GLU A 102 -8.91 -11.41 -5.95
CA GLU A 102 -9.80 -10.72 -6.87
C GLU A 102 -9.57 -9.20 -6.96
N LEU A 103 -8.99 -8.59 -5.93
CA LEU A 103 -8.66 -7.16 -5.88
C LEU A 103 -7.20 -6.89 -6.26
N TYR A 104 -6.32 -7.86 -6.01
CA TYR A 104 -4.87 -7.72 -6.14
C TYR A 104 -4.31 -8.84 -7.01
N THR A 105 -4.52 -8.75 -8.33
CA THR A 105 -4.17 -9.80 -9.30
C THR A 105 -2.66 -9.94 -9.56
N GLY A 106 -1.87 -8.94 -9.26
CA GLY A 106 -0.41 -8.93 -9.47
C GLY A 106 0.42 -9.37 -8.25
N ARG A 107 -0.17 -10.18 -7.35
CA ARG A 107 0.51 -10.62 -6.12
C ARG A 107 0.97 -12.07 -6.21
N LEU A 108 2.12 -12.35 -5.60
CA LEU A 108 2.71 -13.67 -5.55
C LEU A 108 2.51 -14.29 -4.17
N VAL A 109 2.49 -15.63 -4.11
CA VAL A 109 2.47 -16.34 -2.84
C VAL A 109 3.82 -16.18 -2.18
N LEU A 110 3.86 -15.68 -0.95
CA LEU A 110 5.07 -15.59 -0.17
C LEU A 110 5.33 -16.92 0.56
N ASP A 111 6.59 -17.31 0.57
CA ASP A 111 7.05 -18.46 1.35
C ASP A 111 6.79 -18.23 2.84
N GLN A 112 6.34 -19.27 3.53
CA GLN A 112 6.12 -19.26 4.97
C GLN A 112 7.37 -18.83 5.75
N ALA A 113 8.56 -19.21 5.28
CA ALA A 113 9.82 -18.77 5.87
C ALA A 113 10.04 -17.26 5.77
N THR A 114 9.50 -16.59 4.75
CA THR A 114 9.51 -15.12 4.63
C THR A 114 8.55 -14.50 5.64
N LEU A 115 7.33 -15.00 5.71
CA LEU A 115 6.30 -14.49 6.63
C LEU A 115 6.72 -14.63 8.10
N ASP A 116 7.34 -15.74 8.46
CA ASP A 116 7.81 -16.04 9.83
C ASP A 116 8.90 -15.08 10.34
N ARG A 117 9.52 -14.31 9.45
CA ARG A 117 10.53 -13.30 9.81
C ARG A 117 9.95 -11.94 10.13
N PHE A 118 8.67 -11.75 9.90
CA PHE A 118 7.98 -10.48 10.12
C PHE A 118 6.89 -10.61 11.18
N VAL A 119 6.79 -9.60 12.02
CA VAL A 119 5.58 -9.39 12.82
C VAL A 119 4.56 -8.71 11.93
N ILE A 120 3.41 -9.35 11.76
CA ILE A 120 2.34 -8.84 10.90
C ILE A 120 1.45 -7.90 11.72
N ILE A 121 1.23 -6.70 11.20
CA ILE A 121 0.35 -5.70 11.78
C ILE A 121 -0.69 -5.34 10.72
N ASP A 122 -1.96 -5.61 11.01
CA ASP A 122 -3.06 -5.17 10.16
C ASP A 122 -3.24 -3.67 10.30
N PHE A 123 -3.23 -2.98 9.17
CA PHE A 123 -3.37 -1.53 9.10
C PHE A 123 -4.71 -1.18 8.46
N ASP A 124 -5.74 -1.11 9.28
CA ASP A 124 -7.09 -0.77 8.83
C ASP A 124 -7.31 0.75 8.74
N TYR A 125 -8.48 1.14 8.25
CA TYR A 125 -8.85 2.54 8.12
C TYR A 125 -9.13 3.17 9.49
N ASP A 126 -8.48 4.30 9.78
CA ASP A 126 -8.69 5.10 10.98
C ASP A 126 -9.62 6.27 10.67
N ARG A 127 -10.74 6.33 11.38
CA ARG A 127 -11.75 7.37 11.21
C ARG A 127 -11.21 8.77 11.49
N ASN A 128 -10.28 8.93 12.45
CA ASN A 128 -9.71 10.24 12.75
C ASN A 128 -8.85 10.73 11.59
N ILE A 129 -8.10 9.85 10.96
CA ILE A 129 -7.33 10.17 9.74
C ILE A 129 -8.30 10.55 8.62
N GLU A 130 -9.41 9.80 8.43
CA GLU A 130 -10.42 10.11 7.42
C GLU A 130 -11.09 11.46 7.65
N MET A 131 -11.44 11.77 8.88
CA MET A 131 -11.97 13.09 9.26
C MET A 131 -10.97 14.20 8.94
N HIS A 132 -9.69 13.99 9.26
CA HIS A 132 -8.65 14.98 8.97
C HIS A 132 -8.50 15.23 7.45
N ILE A 133 -8.35 14.18 6.64
CA ILE A 133 -8.15 14.31 5.18
C ILE A 133 -9.40 14.81 4.45
N SER A 134 -10.59 14.59 5.02
CA SER A 134 -11.87 15.11 4.48
C SER A 134 -12.16 16.55 4.90
N ASN A 135 -11.27 17.23 5.63
CA ASN A 135 -11.51 18.53 6.29
C ASN A 135 -12.73 18.49 7.23
N ASN A 136 -12.87 17.45 8.02
CA ASN A 136 -13.95 17.19 8.96
C ASN A 136 -15.34 17.02 8.29
N ASN A 137 -15.37 16.61 7.01
CA ASN A 137 -16.61 16.27 6.32
C ASN A 137 -17.13 14.92 6.81
N LYS A 138 -17.91 14.94 7.88
CA LYS A 138 -18.47 13.74 8.50
C LYS A 138 -19.38 12.95 7.54
N GLU A 139 -20.16 13.66 6.71
CA GLU A 139 -21.07 13.00 5.77
C GLU A 139 -20.31 12.17 4.73
N LEU A 140 -19.18 12.70 4.21
CA LEU A 140 -18.32 11.96 3.30
C LEU A 140 -17.70 10.72 3.97
N VAL A 141 -17.19 10.87 5.19
CA VAL A 141 -16.57 9.76 5.92
C VAL A 141 -17.60 8.67 6.20
N ASP A 142 -18.78 9.03 6.72
CA ASP A 142 -19.87 8.09 7.00
C ASP A 142 -20.33 7.38 5.70
N PHE A 143 -20.41 8.10 4.58
CA PHE A 143 -20.76 7.54 3.28
C PHE A 143 -19.73 6.50 2.80
N ILE A 144 -18.44 6.82 2.88
CA ILE A 144 -17.36 5.91 2.47
C ILE A 144 -17.29 4.67 3.36
N GLU A 145 -17.45 4.82 4.68
CA GLU A 145 -17.54 3.69 5.61
C GLU A 145 -18.71 2.75 5.26
N ASP A 146 -19.86 3.32 4.94
CA ASP A 146 -21.05 2.56 4.57
C ASP A 146 -20.85 1.80 3.23
N LEU A 147 -20.22 2.44 2.24
CA LEU A 147 -19.85 1.77 1.00
C LEU A 147 -18.90 0.57 1.23
N ARG A 148 -17.93 0.70 2.14
CA ARG A 148 -17.05 -0.41 2.51
C ARG A 148 -17.82 -1.58 3.14
N LYS A 149 -18.74 -1.27 4.06
CA LYS A 149 -19.61 -2.27 4.71
C LYS A 149 -20.46 -2.99 3.67
N GLN A 150 -21.08 -2.23 2.76
CA GLN A 150 -21.89 -2.81 1.69
C GLN A 150 -21.07 -3.67 0.74
N ALA A 151 -19.88 -3.22 0.33
CA ALA A 151 -18.97 -3.99 -0.51
C ALA A 151 -18.65 -5.34 0.14
N LYS A 152 -18.25 -5.32 1.43
CA LYS A 152 -17.94 -6.53 2.19
C LYS A 152 -19.14 -7.46 2.34
N THR A 153 -20.32 -6.91 2.69
CA THR A 153 -21.55 -7.72 2.89
C THR A 153 -22.05 -8.36 1.61
N ASN A 154 -21.95 -7.66 0.48
CA ASN A 154 -22.47 -8.12 -0.79
C ASN A 154 -21.41 -8.81 -1.68
N GLY A 155 -20.18 -9.02 -1.20
CA GLY A 155 -19.11 -9.60 -1.98
C GLY A 155 -18.72 -8.76 -3.21
N ILE A 156 -18.89 -7.43 -3.14
CA ILE A 156 -18.58 -6.53 -4.26
C ILE A 156 -17.09 -6.18 -4.20
N ARG A 157 -16.40 -6.40 -5.32
CA ARG A 157 -14.99 -6.02 -5.50
C ARG A 157 -14.86 -4.50 -5.64
N ALA A 158 -14.65 -3.81 -4.53
CA ALA A 158 -14.50 -2.36 -4.52
C ALA A 158 -13.57 -1.91 -3.40
N THR A 159 -12.69 -0.95 -3.70
CA THR A 159 -11.79 -0.37 -2.71
C THR A 159 -12.08 1.12 -2.54
N PHE A 160 -12.53 1.49 -1.36
CA PHE A 160 -12.78 2.89 -0.97
C PHE A 160 -11.72 3.33 0.04
N SER A 161 -10.53 3.69 -0.45
CA SER A 161 -9.36 4.01 0.36
C SER A 161 -9.31 5.48 0.79
N TYR A 162 -8.32 5.86 1.60
CA TYR A 162 -7.97 7.25 1.91
C TYR A 162 -7.77 8.10 0.63
N ARG A 163 -7.24 7.49 -0.45
CA ARG A 163 -7.09 8.17 -1.74
C ARG A 163 -8.44 8.57 -2.33
N CYS A 164 -9.47 7.75 -2.14
CA CYS A 164 -10.83 8.08 -2.58
C CYS A 164 -11.33 9.33 -1.85
N ILE A 165 -11.26 9.38 -0.52
CA ILE A 165 -11.66 10.55 0.29
C ILE A 165 -10.87 11.79 -0.13
N THR A 166 -9.55 11.67 -0.28
CA THR A 166 -8.69 12.78 -0.71
C THR A 166 -9.09 13.32 -2.10
N MET A 167 -9.42 12.42 -3.04
CA MET A 167 -9.87 12.82 -4.38
C MET A 167 -11.21 13.55 -4.31
N VAL A 168 -12.20 13.01 -3.61
CA VAL A 168 -13.51 13.66 -3.43
C VAL A 168 -13.33 15.06 -2.85
N THR A 169 -12.59 15.18 -1.74
CA THR A 169 -12.34 16.46 -1.08
C THR A 169 -11.67 17.49 -1.99
N LYS A 170 -10.72 17.07 -2.83
CA LYS A 170 -10.06 17.95 -3.81
C LYS A 170 -11.02 18.41 -4.92
N LEU A 171 -11.83 17.49 -5.42
CA LEU A 171 -12.78 17.77 -6.51
C LEU A 171 -13.96 18.64 -6.03
N GLU A 172 -14.41 18.46 -4.78
CA GLU A 172 -15.38 19.36 -4.14
C GLU A 172 -14.82 20.79 -4.02
N LYS A 173 -13.57 20.96 -3.60
CA LYS A 173 -12.89 22.26 -3.57
C LYS A 173 -12.78 22.90 -4.95
N ALA A 174 -12.62 22.08 -5.99
CA ALA A 174 -12.63 22.53 -7.40
C ALA A 174 -14.04 22.82 -7.94
N LYS A 175 -15.08 22.66 -7.09
CA LYS A 175 -16.51 22.93 -7.42
C LYS A 175 -17.06 22.09 -8.59
N LEU A 176 -16.56 20.88 -8.77
CA LEU A 176 -17.15 19.94 -9.71
C LEU A 176 -18.55 19.50 -9.23
N PRO A 177 -19.49 19.21 -10.16
CA PRO A 177 -20.77 18.62 -9.80
C PRO A 177 -20.61 17.28 -9.06
N LEU A 178 -21.37 17.07 -7.99
CA LEU A 178 -21.26 15.88 -7.16
C LEU A 178 -21.42 14.57 -7.94
N GLU A 179 -22.35 14.54 -8.89
CA GLU A 179 -22.55 13.41 -9.80
C GLU A 179 -21.24 13.03 -10.54
N GLN A 180 -20.55 14.03 -11.04
CA GLN A 180 -19.27 13.83 -11.72
C GLN A 180 -18.18 13.35 -10.77
N ILE A 181 -18.13 13.93 -9.55
CA ILE A 181 -17.19 13.49 -8.51
C ILE A 181 -17.40 12.03 -8.15
N LEU A 182 -18.65 11.62 -7.93
CA LEU A 182 -18.99 10.21 -7.62
C LEU A 182 -18.54 9.28 -8.73
N LYS A 183 -18.78 9.64 -9.99
CA LYS A 183 -18.38 8.84 -11.14
C LYS A 183 -16.86 8.64 -11.24
N ILE A 184 -16.08 9.73 -11.12
CA ILE A 184 -14.64 9.67 -11.40
C ILE A 184 -13.76 9.34 -10.18
N ALA A 185 -14.26 9.55 -8.96
CA ALA A 185 -13.48 9.33 -7.75
C ALA A 185 -13.97 8.14 -6.91
N VAL A 186 -15.29 7.96 -6.79
CA VAL A 186 -15.86 6.92 -5.91
C VAL A 186 -16.14 5.64 -6.68
N PHE A 187 -16.90 5.73 -7.76
CA PHE A 187 -17.37 4.57 -8.54
C PHE A 187 -16.58 4.33 -9.84
N LYS A 188 -15.37 4.87 -9.93
CA LYS A 188 -14.52 4.75 -11.11
C LYS A 188 -14.29 3.27 -11.48
N GLY A 189 -14.52 2.93 -12.74
CA GLY A 189 -14.31 1.58 -13.26
C GLY A 189 -15.38 0.56 -12.87
N MET A 190 -16.41 0.96 -12.13
CA MET A 190 -17.54 0.08 -11.80
C MET A 190 -18.58 0.07 -12.90
N THR A 191 -19.25 -1.06 -13.07
CA THR A 191 -20.40 -1.18 -13.97
C THR A 191 -21.64 -0.51 -13.36
N ALA A 192 -22.59 -0.13 -14.21
CA ALA A 192 -23.86 0.45 -13.78
C ALA A 192 -24.60 -0.47 -12.79
N ASP A 193 -24.57 -1.78 -13.01
CA ASP A 193 -25.22 -2.77 -12.14
C ASP A 193 -24.57 -2.77 -10.75
N THR A 194 -23.25 -2.71 -10.69
CA THR A 194 -22.51 -2.62 -9.41
C THR A 194 -22.85 -1.33 -8.65
N ILE A 195 -22.92 -0.21 -9.35
CA ILE A 195 -23.29 1.08 -8.74
C ILE A 195 -24.74 1.05 -8.23
N ASN A 196 -25.65 0.42 -8.98
CA ASN A 196 -27.04 0.26 -8.55
C ASN A 196 -27.20 -0.59 -7.29
N CYS A 197 -26.32 -1.56 -7.04
CA CYS A 197 -26.30 -2.31 -5.79
C CYS A 197 -26.01 -1.40 -4.57
N PHE A 198 -25.07 -0.48 -4.68
CA PHE A 198 -24.82 0.52 -3.64
C PHE A 198 -25.97 1.52 -3.52
N ALA A 199 -26.52 1.95 -4.64
CA ALA A 199 -27.61 2.93 -4.67
C ALA A 199 -28.89 2.41 -4.02
N SER A 200 -29.21 1.13 -4.14
CA SER A 200 -30.40 0.53 -3.52
C SER A 200 -30.38 0.52 -2.00
N ASN A 201 -29.17 0.52 -1.40
CA ASN A 201 -28.96 0.49 0.03
C ASN A 201 -28.66 1.87 0.65
N ASN A 202 -28.45 2.91 -0.17
CA ASN A 202 -28.00 4.25 0.24
C ASN A 202 -29.03 5.34 -0.10
N SER A 203 -30.22 5.25 0.46
CA SER A 203 -31.26 6.26 0.24
C SER A 203 -30.98 7.55 1.05
N ASN A 204 -30.46 8.59 0.39
CA ASN A 204 -30.38 9.99 0.89
C ASN A 204 -29.79 10.20 2.32
N LYS A 205 -29.02 9.24 2.83
CA LYS A 205 -28.60 9.24 4.23
C LYS A 205 -27.45 10.21 4.54
N TYR A 206 -26.64 10.54 3.54
CA TYR A 206 -25.39 11.30 3.69
C TYR A 206 -25.24 12.50 2.75
N GLY A 207 -26.32 13.15 2.38
CA GLY A 207 -26.25 14.22 1.35
C GLY A 207 -26.00 13.70 -0.07
N TYR A 208 -25.67 12.42 -0.23
CA TYR A 208 -25.46 11.75 -1.51
C TYR A 208 -26.73 11.03 -1.93
N SER A 209 -27.56 11.69 -2.72
CA SER A 209 -28.86 11.15 -3.10
C SER A 209 -28.74 9.92 -4.01
N LEU A 210 -29.71 9.02 -3.90
CA LEU A 210 -29.85 7.87 -4.78
C LEU A 210 -29.83 8.26 -6.27
N THR A 211 -30.46 9.40 -6.59
CA THR A 211 -30.47 9.94 -7.95
C THR A 211 -29.07 10.32 -8.43
N GLN A 212 -28.28 10.97 -7.58
CA GLN A 212 -26.89 11.34 -7.91
C GLN A 212 -25.99 10.11 -8.10
N ILE A 213 -26.16 9.10 -7.25
CA ILE A 213 -25.42 7.84 -7.36
C ILE A 213 -25.78 7.12 -8.67
N LYS A 214 -27.08 7.03 -9.00
CA LYS A 214 -27.54 6.40 -10.25
C LYS A 214 -27.08 7.15 -11.50
N ARG A 215 -26.97 8.48 -11.45
CA ARG A 215 -26.42 9.26 -12.57
C ARG A 215 -24.91 9.10 -12.74
N ALA A 216 -24.19 8.68 -11.70
CA ALA A 216 -22.76 8.33 -11.77
C ALA A 216 -22.51 7.01 -12.53
N ALA A 217 -23.53 6.16 -12.67
CA ALA A 217 -23.51 4.94 -13.46
C ALA A 217 -23.61 5.22 -14.97
#